data_f22ec52e14684b72465a5e250d116827
#
_entry.id   f22ec52e14684b72465a5e250d116827
#
_cell.length_a   1.000
_cell.length_b   1.000
_cell.length_c   1.000
_cell.angle_alpha   90.00
_cell.angle_beta   90.00
_cell.angle_gamma   90.00
#
_symmetry.space_group_name_H-M   'P 1'
#
loop_
_entity.id
_entity.type
_entity.pdbx_description
1 polymer ?
#
loop_
_entity_poly.entity_id
_entity_poly.type
_entity_poly.pdbx_seq_one_letter_code
_entity_poly.pdbx_strand_id
1 'polypeptide(L)' 'DKLNNLVEVVNYGPEKWAALLEWNISHRVMSPSEIHQIQLAKSMDGGLITSDRKCQKVLSILKKCRIEGFPG' A
#
# COMPACT_ATOMS: atom_id res chain seq x y z
N ASP A 1 3.26 -10.98 -12.32
CA ASP A 1 3.41 -10.16 -13.51
C ASP A 1 3.51 -8.69 -13.13
N LYS A 2 4.50 -7.99 -13.71
CA LYS A 2 4.81 -6.61 -13.37
C LYS A 2 3.64 -5.66 -13.62
N LEU A 3 2.96 -5.82 -14.72
CA LEU A 3 1.81 -4.98 -15.05
C LEU A 3 0.66 -5.19 -14.08
N ASN A 4 0.45 -6.41 -13.64
CA ASN A 4 -0.61 -6.72 -12.69
C ASN A 4 -0.37 -6.06 -11.34
N ASN A 5 0.87 -6.04 -10.87
CA ASN A 5 1.20 -5.42 -9.60
C ASN A 5 0.90 -3.92 -9.62
N LEU A 6 1.31 -3.24 -10.69
CA LEU A 6 1.05 -1.82 -10.84
C LEU A 6 -0.45 -1.54 -10.93
N VAL A 7 -1.16 -2.33 -11.73
CA VAL A 7 -2.62 -2.18 -11.88
C VAL A 7 -3.33 -2.36 -10.55
N GLU A 8 -2.94 -3.35 -9.77
CA GLU A 8 -3.54 -3.57 -8.45
C GLU A 8 -3.33 -2.39 -7.51
N VAL A 9 -2.11 -1.84 -7.48
CA VAL A 9 -1.81 -0.68 -6.63
C VAL A 9 -2.64 0.53 -7.04
N VAL A 10 -2.73 0.80 -8.35
CA VAL A 10 -3.50 1.93 -8.86
C VAL A 10 -5.00 1.74 -8.62
N ASN A 11 -5.50 0.55 -8.89
CA ASN A 11 -6.93 0.26 -8.76
C ASN A 11 -7.41 0.25 -7.30
N TYR A 12 -6.51 -0.04 -6.37
CA TYR A 12 -6.88 -0.01 -4.96
C TYR A 12 -7.37 1.38 -4.55
N GLY A 13 -6.74 2.42 -5.08
CA GLY A 13 -7.16 3.80 -4.90
C GLY A 13 -6.55 4.47 -3.68
N PRO A 14 -6.32 5.79 -3.79
CA PRO A 14 -5.67 6.53 -2.71
C PRO A 14 -6.50 6.56 -1.42
N GLU A 15 -7.82 6.51 -1.53
CA GLU A 15 -8.69 6.51 -0.35
C GLU A 15 -8.47 5.28 0.53
N LYS A 16 -8.29 4.12 -0.10
CA LYS A 16 -8.04 2.90 0.64
C LYS A 16 -6.65 2.88 1.25
N TRP A 17 -5.66 3.42 0.54
CA TRP A 17 -4.32 3.56 1.10
C TRP A 17 -4.34 4.48 2.32
N ALA A 18 -5.11 5.57 2.27
CA ALA A 18 -5.28 6.46 3.40
C ALA A 18 -5.93 5.74 4.59
N ALA A 19 -6.95 4.93 4.32
CA ALA A 19 -7.61 4.15 5.35
C ALA A 19 -6.64 3.17 6.03
N LEU A 20 -5.75 2.57 5.24
CA LEU A 20 -4.72 1.66 5.76
C LEU A 20 -3.77 2.41 6.70
N LEU A 21 -3.36 3.61 6.33
CA LEU A 21 -2.49 4.42 7.18
C LEU A 21 -3.18 4.78 8.50
N GLU A 22 -4.44 5.16 8.46
CA GLU A 22 -5.21 5.47 9.67
C GLU A 22 -5.37 4.25 10.56
N TRP A 23 -5.68 3.10 9.96
CA TRP A 23 -5.80 1.86 10.70
C TRP A 23 -4.50 1.53 11.42
N ASN A 24 -3.37 1.76 10.75
CA ASN A 24 -2.06 1.48 11.34
C ASN A 24 -1.74 2.36 12.55
N ILE A 25 -2.29 3.57 12.61
CA ILE A 25 -2.09 4.45 13.76
C ILE A 25 -2.52 3.76 15.04
N SER A 26 -3.62 3.02 14.98
CA SER A 26 -4.14 2.30 16.15
C SER A 26 -3.50 0.94 16.34
N HIS A 27 -3.15 0.25 15.27
CA HIS A 27 -2.69 -1.14 15.31
C HIS A 27 -1.18 -1.31 15.27
N ARG A 28 -0.47 -0.33 14.70
CA ARG A 28 1.00 -0.28 14.65
C ARG A 28 1.62 -1.55 14.08
N VAL A 29 1.06 -2.04 12.99
CA VAL A 29 1.54 -3.23 12.29
C VAL A 29 2.72 -2.88 11.37
N MET A 30 2.71 -1.69 10.79
CA MET A 30 3.72 -1.27 9.84
C MET A 30 4.86 -0.52 10.52
N SER A 31 6.10 -0.78 10.06
CA SER A 31 7.27 0.00 10.46
C SER A 31 7.26 1.37 9.79
N PRO A 32 8.06 2.35 10.26
CA PRO A 32 8.14 3.66 9.60
C PRO A 32 8.49 3.57 8.12
N SER A 33 9.36 2.64 7.74
CA SER A 33 9.71 2.41 6.34
C SER A 33 8.51 1.95 5.52
N GLU A 34 7.72 1.04 6.08
CA GLU A 34 6.52 0.55 5.43
C GLU A 34 5.46 1.65 5.29
N ILE A 35 5.30 2.45 6.33
CA ILE A 35 4.40 3.59 6.30
C ILE A 35 4.77 4.54 5.15
N HIS A 36 6.07 4.80 4.98
CA HIS A 36 6.55 5.65 3.90
C HIS A 36 6.16 5.08 2.52
N GLN A 37 6.30 3.77 2.34
CA GLN A 37 5.92 3.13 1.08
C GLN A 37 4.42 3.28 0.81
N ILE A 38 3.59 3.12 1.81
CA ILE A 38 2.15 3.30 1.66
C ILE A 38 1.80 4.76 1.37
N GLN A 39 2.49 5.71 1.99
CA GLN A 39 2.29 7.12 1.68
C GLN A 39 2.61 7.45 0.23
N LEU A 40 3.66 6.84 -0.31
CA LEU A 40 3.99 6.98 -1.72
C LEU A 40 2.88 6.41 -2.61
N ALA A 41 2.33 5.25 -2.24
CA ALA A 41 1.22 4.65 -2.97
C ALA A 41 -0.02 5.53 -2.93
N LYS A 42 -0.31 6.13 -1.78
CA LYS A 42 -1.43 7.04 -1.62
C LYS A 42 -1.30 8.27 -2.51
N SER A 43 -0.08 8.80 -2.62
CA SER A 43 0.20 10.00 -3.43
C SER A 43 0.29 9.70 -4.92
N MET A 44 0.12 8.45 -5.31
CA MET A 44 0.34 8.01 -6.67
C MET A 44 -0.75 8.50 -7.61
N ASP A 45 -0.40 9.43 -8.46
CA ASP A 45 -1.26 9.89 -9.56
C ASP A 45 -0.85 9.17 -10.85
N GLY A 46 -0.93 7.86 -10.81
CA GLY A 46 -0.73 7.06 -12.00
C GLY A 46 0.69 6.95 -12.54
N GLY A 47 1.67 7.54 -11.90
CA GLY A 47 3.00 7.54 -12.49
C GLY A 47 4.19 7.57 -11.55
N LEU A 48 3.98 7.76 -10.26
CA LEU A 48 5.09 7.94 -9.33
C LEU A 48 5.77 6.63 -8.93
N ILE A 49 5.02 5.52 -8.89
CA ILE A 49 5.61 4.22 -8.64
C ILE A 49 5.70 3.48 -9.97
N THR A 50 6.88 3.50 -10.58
CA THR A 50 7.12 2.80 -11.83
C THR A 50 7.84 1.48 -11.63
N SER A 51 8.35 1.23 -10.43
CA SER A 51 9.12 0.03 -10.11
C SER A 51 8.21 -1.10 -9.66
N ASP A 52 8.32 -2.24 -10.33
CA ASP A 52 7.61 -3.45 -9.94
C ASP A 52 7.95 -3.87 -8.52
N ARG A 53 9.21 -3.72 -8.12
CA ARG A 53 9.65 -4.06 -6.77
C ARG A 53 8.90 -3.25 -5.71
N LYS A 54 8.69 -1.96 -5.96
CA LYS A 54 7.94 -1.11 -5.03
C LYS A 54 6.48 -1.51 -4.97
N CYS A 55 5.89 -1.84 -6.10
CA CYS A 55 4.51 -2.32 -6.15
C CYS A 55 4.35 -3.63 -5.38
N GLN A 56 5.28 -4.57 -5.56
CA GLN A 56 5.27 -5.82 -4.82
C GLN A 56 5.37 -5.58 -3.31
N LYS A 57 6.24 -4.67 -2.91
CA LYS A 57 6.43 -4.35 -1.50
C LYS A 57 5.15 -3.76 -0.88
N VAL A 58 4.54 -2.82 -1.58
CA VAL A 58 3.29 -2.20 -1.14
C VAL A 58 2.18 -3.24 -1.01
N LEU A 59 2.04 -4.11 -1.98
CA LEU A 59 1.02 -5.18 -1.94
C LEU A 59 1.29 -6.18 -0.82
N SER A 60 2.56 -6.49 -0.56
CA SER A 60 2.94 -7.36 0.56
C SER A 60 2.57 -6.74 1.90
N ILE A 61 2.78 -5.44 2.05
CA ILE A 61 2.41 -4.70 3.26
C ILE A 61 0.89 -4.77 3.46
N LEU A 62 0.13 -4.54 2.39
CA LEU A 62 -1.32 -4.61 2.44
C LEU A 62 -1.79 -6.00 2.88
N LYS A 63 -1.20 -7.04 2.30
CA LYS A 63 -1.54 -8.42 2.63
C LYS A 63 -1.25 -8.71 4.12
N LYS A 64 -0.10 -8.26 4.61
CA LYS A 64 0.26 -8.40 6.01
C LYS A 64 -0.77 -7.75 6.93
N CYS A 65 -1.19 -6.54 6.59
CA CYS A 65 -2.18 -5.80 7.37
C CYS A 65 -3.54 -6.48 7.36
N ARG A 66 -3.94 -7.05 6.22
CA ARG A 66 -5.19 -7.80 6.12
C ARG A 66 -5.18 -9.02 7.04
N ILE A 67 -4.06 -9.70 7.13
CA ILE A 67 -3.88 -10.84 8.04
C ILE A 67 -4.01 -10.38 9.49
N GLU A 68 -3.57 -9.18 9.79
CA GLU A 68 -3.64 -8.61 11.14
C GLU A 68 -5.01 -8.02 11.48
N GLY A 69 -5.92 -7.97 10.53
CA GLY A 69 -7.29 -7.53 10.78
C GLY A 69 -7.77 -6.31 9.99
N PHE A 70 -6.97 -5.79 9.09
CA PHE A 70 -7.40 -4.64 8.27
C PHE A 70 -8.53 -5.07 7.33
N PRO A 71 -9.70 -4.39 7.41
CA PRO A 71 -10.90 -4.81 6.67
C PRO A 71 -10.87 -4.46 5.19
N GLY A 72 -9.95 -3.61 4.76
CA GLY A 72 -9.86 -3.21 3.36
C GLY A 72 -8.97 -4.10 2.57
#